data_2eb4be7a6860f9bcad1aa43c4b4d03ef
#
_entry.id   2eb4be7a6860f9bcad1aa43c4b4d03ef
#
_cell.length_a   1.000
_cell.length_b   1.000
_cell.length_c   1.000
_cell.angle_alpha   90.00
_cell.angle_beta   90.00
_cell.angle_gamma   90.00
#
_symmetry.space_group_name_H-M   'P 1'
#
loop_
_entity.id
_entity.type
_entity.pdbx_description
1 polymer ?
#
loop_
_entity_poly.entity_id
_entity_poly.type
_entity_poly.pdbx_seq_one_letter_code
_entity_poly.pdbx_strand_id
1 'polypeptide(L)'
;MDPCTVSVAPMMDWTDKHCRYFFRLLSVCTKLYTEMITSKAILRGDKNRLLDYNSREHPLVLQLGGSDPKEMAQCSQIAKQWGYDEVNINVGCPSDRVLSGSFGACLMKEPDLVASCVESMIDASDIPVSVKSRIGIDDMETYDQLSDFV
;
A
#
# COMPACT_ATOMS: atom_id res chain seq x y z
N MET A 1 3.43 -20.28 -2.03
CA MET A 1 2.45 -19.45 -1.28
C MET A 1 2.22 -20.12 0.05
N ASP A 2 2.46 -19.42 1.12
CA ASP A 2 2.14 -19.93 2.46
C ASP A 2 0.61 -20.09 2.56
N PRO A 3 0.09 -21.28 2.90
CA PRO A 3 -1.33 -21.60 2.73
C PRO A 3 -2.28 -20.87 3.67
N CYS A 4 -1.82 -19.92 4.45
CA CYS A 4 -2.65 -19.24 5.46
C CYS A 4 -2.28 -17.78 5.67
N THR A 5 -2.27 -16.97 4.61
CA THR A 5 -2.02 -15.55 4.80
C THR A 5 -3.33 -14.80 5.02
N VAL A 6 -3.74 -14.71 6.27
CA VAL A 6 -4.78 -13.76 6.68
C VAL A 6 -4.13 -12.39 6.82
N SER A 7 -4.81 -11.36 6.32
CA SER A 7 -4.35 -9.97 6.40
C SER A 7 -5.43 -9.08 7.01
N VAL A 8 -5.01 -8.09 7.80
CA VAL A 8 -5.88 -6.98 8.21
C VAL A 8 -5.71 -5.87 7.18
N ALA A 9 -6.77 -5.58 6.44
CA ALA A 9 -6.76 -4.55 5.40
C ALA A 9 -6.45 -3.16 5.98
N PRO A 10 -5.77 -2.29 5.21
CA PRO A 10 -5.55 -0.90 5.61
C PRO A 10 -6.89 -0.15 5.74
N MET A 11 -7.09 0.51 6.86
CA MET A 11 -8.31 1.27 7.17
C MET A 11 -7.91 2.61 7.78
N MET A 12 -8.23 3.72 7.06
CA MET A 12 -7.98 5.08 7.55
C MET A 12 -8.69 5.32 8.88
N ASP A 13 -8.01 6.01 9.79
CA ASP A 13 -8.43 6.32 11.15
C ASP A 13 -8.66 5.08 12.06
N TRP A 14 -8.25 3.88 11.59
CA TRP A 14 -8.42 2.62 12.33
C TRP A 14 -7.12 1.83 12.48
N THR A 15 -6.41 1.52 11.39
CA THR A 15 -5.20 0.68 11.45
C THR A 15 -3.94 1.48 11.80
N ASP A 16 -4.04 2.33 12.81
CA ASP A 16 -2.91 3.00 13.43
C ASP A 16 -1.99 2.00 14.18
N LYS A 17 -0.86 2.47 14.69
CA LYS A 17 0.09 1.61 15.41
C LYS A 17 -0.49 0.94 16.66
N HIS A 18 -1.50 1.55 17.33
CA HIS A 18 -2.12 0.98 18.52
C HIS A 18 -3.05 -0.16 18.15
N CYS A 19 -3.87 0.02 17.10
CA CYS A 19 -4.75 -1.00 16.56
C CYS A 19 -3.94 -2.18 15.99
N ARG A 20 -2.88 -1.93 15.24
CA ARG A 20 -2.00 -2.99 14.70
C ARG A 20 -1.32 -3.78 15.81
N TYR A 21 -0.82 -3.10 16.84
CA TYR A 21 -0.26 -3.77 18.01
C TYR A 21 -1.30 -4.67 18.70
N PHE A 22 -2.53 -4.19 18.87
CA PHE A 22 -3.64 -4.99 19.43
C PHE A 22 -3.92 -6.23 18.59
N PHE A 23 -4.01 -6.12 17.25
CA PHE A 23 -4.18 -7.27 16.37
C PHE A 23 -3.02 -8.27 16.50
N ARG A 24 -1.80 -7.81 16.70
CA ARG A 24 -0.65 -8.68 16.89
C ARG A 24 -0.74 -9.48 18.21
N LEU A 25 -1.39 -8.98 19.22
CA LEU A 25 -1.65 -9.73 20.44
C LEU A 25 -2.68 -10.87 20.22
N LEU A 26 -3.55 -10.72 19.23
CA LEU A 26 -4.55 -11.74 18.88
C LEU A 26 -4.01 -12.79 17.90
N SER A 27 -3.07 -12.41 17.03
CA SER A 27 -2.52 -13.29 16.00
C SER A 27 -1.06 -12.97 15.70
N VAL A 28 -0.20 -13.96 15.84
CA VAL A 28 1.26 -13.80 15.60
C VAL A 28 1.64 -13.85 14.12
N CYS A 29 0.79 -14.36 13.23
CA CYS A 29 1.11 -14.58 11.82
C CYS A 29 0.29 -13.74 10.83
N THR A 30 -0.75 -13.03 11.30
CA THR A 30 -1.56 -12.16 10.43
C THR A 30 -0.70 -11.02 9.87
N LYS A 31 -0.76 -10.82 8.54
CA LYS A 31 -0.11 -9.69 7.88
C LYS A 31 -0.87 -8.40 8.20
N LEU A 32 -0.20 -7.42 8.77
CA LEU A 32 -0.79 -6.14 9.15
C LEU A 32 -0.41 -5.06 8.14
N TYR A 33 -1.34 -4.17 7.86
CA TYR A 33 -1.13 -3.03 6.97
C TYR A 33 -1.21 -1.73 7.77
N THR A 34 -0.35 -0.77 7.42
CA THR A 34 -0.53 0.61 7.90
C THR A 34 -1.79 1.22 7.29
N GLU A 35 -2.21 2.35 7.81
CA GLU A 35 -3.07 3.24 7.05
C GLU A 35 -2.36 3.68 5.77
N MET A 36 -3.12 4.14 4.77
CA MET A 36 -2.53 4.66 3.54
C MET A 36 -1.79 5.98 3.80
N ILE A 37 -0.50 6.03 3.48
CA ILE A 37 0.33 7.22 3.57
C ILE A 37 0.70 7.67 2.14
N THR A 38 0.50 8.94 1.82
CA THR A 38 0.83 9.42 0.48
C THR A 38 2.34 9.56 0.28
N SER A 39 2.82 9.30 -0.96
CA SER A 39 4.23 9.47 -1.33
C SER A 39 4.76 10.84 -0.95
N LYS A 40 3.99 11.90 -1.25
CA LYS A 40 4.33 13.28 -0.92
C LYS A 40 4.46 13.53 0.59
N ALA A 41 3.62 12.88 1.40
CA ALA A 41 3.72 13.00 2.86
C ALA A 41 5.01 12.36 3.39
N ILE A 42 5.40 11.19 2.88
CA ILE A 42 6.65 10.53 3.27
C ILE A 42 7.88 11.34 2.84
N LEU A 43 7.88 11.85 1.60
CA LEU A 43 9.05 12.56 1.07
C LEU A 43 9.26 13.94 1.68
N ARG A 44 8.19 14.63 2.10
CA ARG A 44 8.21 16.01 2.57
C ARG A 44 7.85 16.21 4.03
N GLY A 45 7.24 15.21 4.65
CA GLY A 45 6.76 15.28 6.02
C GLY A 45 7.73 14.70 7.05
N ASP A 46 7.24 14.62 8.28
CA ASP A 46 7.97 13.99 9.39
C ASP A 46 7.85 12.46 9.32
N LYS A 47 8.92 11.83 8.85
CA LYS A 47 8.98 10.36 8.72
C LYS A 47 8.86 9.64 10.06
N ASN A 48 9.40 10.20 11.13
CA ASN A 48 9.32 9.57 12.45
C ASN A 48 7.87 9.45 12.92
N ARG A 49 7.06 10.47 12.63
CA ARG A 49 5.64 10.45 12.96
C ARG A 49 4.84 9.52 12.04
N LEU A 50 5.17 9.53 10.73
CA LEU A 50 4.37 8.83 9.70
C LEU A 50 4.66 7.34 9.62
N LEU A 51 5.90 6.93 9.88
CA LEU A 51 6.38 5.56 9.65
C LEU A 51 6.66 4.81 10.96
N ASP A 52 6.35 5.40 12.12
CA ASP A 52 6.58 4.78 13.43
C ASP A 52 5.69 3.56 13.63
N TYR A 53 6.29 2.50 14.15
CA TYR A 53 5.61 1.25 14.50
C TYR A 53 6.32 0.53 15.66
N ASN A 54 5.66 -0.43 16.28
CA ASN A 54 6.26 -1.29 17.28
C ASN A 54 6.90 -2.51 16.60
N SER A 55 8.12 -2.88 17.01
CA SER A 55 8.84 -4.04 16.44
C SER A 55 8.09 -5.38 16.53
N ARG A 56 7.05 -5.47 17.36
CA ARG A 56 6.19 -6.65 17.42
C ARG A 56 5.13 -6.69 16.32
N GLU A 57 4.90 -5.60 15.57
CA GLU A 57 3.84 -5.56 14.54
C GLU A 57 4.14 -6.43 13.29
N HIS A 58 5.38 -6.88 13.11
CA HIS A 58 5.76 -7.74 11.97
C HIS A 58 5.01 -9.08 11.93
N PRO A 59 4.64 -9.57 10.72
CA PRO A 59 4.89 -8.97 9.40
C PRO A 59 4.01 -7.76 9.14
N LEU A 60 4.64 -6.66 8.72
CA LEU A 60 4.03 -5.34 8.56
C LEU A 60 4.25 -4.77 7.15
N VAL A 61 3.18 -4.32 6.52
CA VAL A 61 3.14 -3.74 5.17
C VAL A 61 2.91 -2.23 5.25
N LEU A 62 3.75 -1.45 4.58
CA LEU A 62 3.51 -0.02 4.38
C LEU A 62 2.60 0.18 3.17
N GLN A 63 1.39 0.74 3.36
CA GLN A 63 0.55 1.10 2.23
C GLN A 63 0.79 2.53 1.77
N LEU A 64 1.06 2.68 0.47
CA LEU A 64 1.33 3.95 -0.20
C LEU A 64 0.14 4.42 -1.05
N GLY A 65 -0.08 5.72 -1.05
CA GLY A 65 -0.92 6.41 -2.02
C GLY A 65 -0.08 7.33 -2.89
N GLY A 66 -0.10 7.11 -4.21
CA GLY A 66 0.67 7.90 -5.16
C GLY A 66 0.59 7.31 -6.56
N SER A 67 1.01 8.08 -7.56
CA SER A 67 1.00 7.71 -8.98
C SER A 67 2.24 8.17 -9.73
N ASP A 68 3.22 8.75 -9.06
CA ASP A 68 4.51 9.10 -9.69
C ASP A 68 5.52 7.98 -9.45
N PRO A 69 6.01 7.29 -10.51
CA PRO A 69 6.93 6.16 -10.36
C PRO A 69 8.21 6.50 -9.58
N LYS A 70 8.74 7.74 -9.75
CA LYS A 70 9.96 8.17 -9.05
C LYS A 70 9.71 8.40 -7.57
N GLU A 71 8.59 9.05 -7.22
CA GLU A 71 8.21 9.23 -5.80
C GLU A 71 7.95 7.87 -5.14
N MET A 72 7.28 6.95 -5.84
CA MET A 72 6.98 5.61 -5.34
C MET A 72 8.26 4.79 -5.13
N ALA A 73 9.21 4.84 -6.05
CA ALA A 73 10.53 4.23 -5.91
C ALA A 73 11.28 4.74 -4.66
N GLN A 74 11.30 6.06 -4.44
CA GLN A 74 11.92 6.65 -3.25
C GLN A 74 11.24 6.20 -1.96
N CYS A 75 9.91 6.11 -1.97
CA CYS A 75 9.15 5.63 -0.82
C CYS A 75 9.44 4.15 -0.52
N SER A 76 9.62 3.31 -1.55
CA SER A 76 10.00 1.91 -1.40
C SER A 76 11.39 1.76 -0.74
N GLN A 77 12.37 2.58 -1.14
CA GLN A 77 13.69 2.62 -0.49
C GLN A 77 13.58 3.04 0.99
N ILE A 78 12.76 4.05 1.27
CA ILE A 78 12.55 4.52 2.65
C ILE A 78 11.87 3.41 3.48
N ALA A 79 10.86 2.73 2.93
CA ALA A 79 10.18 1.62 3.61
C ALA A 79 11.18 0.51 4.00
N LYS A 80 12.09 0.12 3.09
CA LYS A 80 13.17 -0.81 3.37
C LYS A 80 14.07 -0.33 4.50
N GLN A 81 14.50 0.94 4.46
CA GLN A 81 15.37 1.52 5.49
C GLN A 81 14.69 1.53 6.88
N TRP A 82 13.38 1.66 6.91
CA TRP A 82 12.57 1.60 8.13
C TRP A 82 12.27 0.17 8.59
N GLY A 83 12.56 -0.84 7.78
CA GLY A 83 12.41 -2.25 8.13
C GLY A 83 11.00 -2.81 7.89
N TYR A 84 10.20 -2.21 7.02
CA TYR A 84 8.94 -2.82 6.59
C TYR A 84 9.17 -4.10 5.80
N ASP A 85 8.29 -5.09 5.95
CA ASP A 85 8.41 -6.40 5.28
C ASP A 85 7.92 -6.35 3.82
N GLU A 86 7.04 -5.41 3.48
CA GLU A 86 6.44 -5.25 2.16
C GLU A 86 5.97 -3.82 1.97
N VAL A 87 5.91 -3.38 0.72
CA VAL A 87 5.24 -2.13 0.30
C VAL A 87 4.03 -2.46 -0.55
N ASN A 88 2.93 -1.76 -0.31
CA ASN A 88 1.69 -1.95 -1.04
C ASN A 88 1.22 -0.65 -1.69
N ILE A 89 0.75 -0.71 -2.93
CA ILE A 89 0.13 0.43 -3.61
C ILE A 89 -1.38 0.38 -3.43
N ASN A 90 -1.97 1.50 -3.02
CA ASN A 90 -3.42 1.64 -2.97
C ASN A 90 -3.96 2.02 -4.34
N VAL A 91 -4.72 1.11 -4.93
CA VAL A 91 -5.44 1.28 -6.21
C VAL A 91 -6.95 1.06 -6.00
N GLY A 92 -7.44 1.29 -4.78
CA GLY A 92 -8.82 0.97 -4.44
C GLY A 92 -9.60 2.04 -3.66
N CYS A 93 -8.93 3.04 -3.09
CA CYS A 93 -9.60 4.07 -2.30
C CYS A 93 -10.37 5.06 -3.20
N PRO A 94 -11.70 5.26 -2.97
CA PRO A 94 -12.53 6.12 -3.82
C PRO A 94 -12.75 7.52 -3.24
N SER A 95 -12.06 7.91 -2.15
CA SER A 95 -12.33 9.18 -1.47
C SER A 95 -11.96 10.39 -2.33
N ASP A 96 -12.71 11.51 -2.17
CA ASP A 96 -12.49 12.76 -2.92
C ASP A 96 -11.07 13.30 -2.79
N ARG A 97 -10.45 13.15 -1.61
CA ARG A 97 -9.07 13.53 -1.36
C ARG A 97 -8.09 12.72 -2.22
N VAL A 98 -8.39 11.46 -2.43
CA VAL A 98 -7.59 10.53 -3.24
C VAL A 98 -7.80 10.83 -4.73
N LEU A 99 -9.05 11.07 -5.15
CA LEU A 99 -9.37 11.44 -6.54
C LEU A 99 -8.71 12.76 -6.94
N SER A 100 -8.74 13.77 -6.07
CA SER A 100 -8.06 15.05 -6.32
C SER A 100 -6.53 14.90 -6.40
N GLY A 101 -5.97 13.87 -5.78
CA GLY A 101 -4.55 13.52 -5.83
C GLY A 101 -4.14 12.64 -7.01
N SER A 102 -5.09 12.21 -7.87
CA SER A 102 -4.87 11.32 -9.01
C SER A 102 -4.22 9.98 -8.62
N PHE A 103 -4.67 9.36 -7.54
CA PHE A 103 -4.25 8.03 -7.10
C PHE A 103 -5.44 7.25 -6.51
N GLY A 104 -5.25 6.04 -6.01
CA GLY A 104 -6.33 5.19 -5.49
C GLY A 104 -7.15 4.54 -6.60
N ALA A 105 -8.48 4.52 -6.46
CA ALA A 105 -9.37 3.76 -7.35
C ALA A 105 -9.29 4.21 -8.82
N CYS A 106 -9.05 5.50 -9.10
CA CYS A 106 -8.91 5.99 -10.48
C CYS A 106 -7.75 5.34 -11.25
N LEU A 107 -6.72 4.86 -10.55
CA LEU A 107 -5.59 4.15 -11.17
C LEU A 107 -5.98 2.79 -11.78
N MET A 108 -7.14 2.24 -11.48
CA MET A 108 -7.63 1.05 -12.20
C MET A 108 -7.87 1.31 -13.69
N LYS A 109 -8.05 2.58 -14.08
CA LYS A 109 -8.16 3.00 -15.48
C LYS A 109 -6.81 3.25 -16.16
N GLU A 110 -5.71 3.13 -15.41
CA GLU A 110 -4.34 3.45 -15.82
C GLU A 110 -3.38 2.28 -15.51
N PRO A 111 -3.63 1.06 -16.04
CA PRO A 111 -2.84 -0.13 -15.68
C PRO A 111 -1.35 0.03 -16.00
N ASP A 112 -1.01 0.65 -17.13
CA ASP A 112 0.39 0.91 -17.50
C ASP A 112 1.11 1.81 -16.50
N LEU A 113 0.41 2.78 -15.92
CA LEU A 113 0.97 3.65 -14.89
C LEU A 113 1.19 2.89 -13.58
N VAL A 114 0.26 2.01 -13.21
CA VAL A 114 0.42 1.14 -12.04
C VAL A 114 1.62 0.21 -12.26
N ALA A 115 1.73 -0.42 -13.43
CA ALA A 115 2.86 -1.27 -13.79
C ALA A 115 4.19 -0.51 -13.67
N SER A 116 4.26 0.70 -14.22
CA SER A 116 5.47 1.56 -14.14
C SER A 116 5.82 1.92 -12.69
N CYS A 117 4.84 2.15 -11.83
CA CYS A 117 5.08 2.37 -10.40
C CYS A 117 5.64 1.10 -9.74
N VAL A 118 5.03 -0.06 -9.99
CA VAL A 118 5.48 -1.35 -9.42
C VAL A 118 6.91 -1.66 -9.86
N GLU A 119 7.23 -1.56 -11.16
CA GLU A 119 8.57 -1.78 -11.69
C GLU A 119 9.59 -0.86 -11.02
N SER A 120 9.31 0.45 -10.95
CA SER A 120 10.20 1.41 -10.31
C SER A 120 10.43 1.12 -8.82
N MET A 121 9.42 0.61 -8.12
CA MET A 121 9.54 0.23 -6.70
C MET A 121 10.36 -1.05 -6.52
N ILE A 122 10.17 -2.05 -7.38
CA ILE A 122 10.93 -3.30 -7.38
C ILE A 122 12.41 -3.02 -7.67
N ASP A 123 12.70 -2.20 -8.68
CA ASP A 123 14.07 -1.84 -9.05
C ASP A 123 14.78 -1.03 -7.96
N ALA A 124 14.03 -0.26 -7.18
CA ALA A 124 14.57 0.60 -6.15
C ALA A 124 14.84 -0.13 -4.81
N SER A 125 14.17 -1.23 -4.55
CA SER A 125 14.29 -1.97 -3.29
C SER A 125 14.05 -3.46 -3.51
N ASP A 126 14.60 -4.30 -2.63
CA ASP A 126 14.47 -5.76 -2.67
C ASP A 126 13.38 -6.30 -1.74
N ILE A 127 12.52 -5.41 -1.18
CA ILE A 127 11.35 -5.85 -0.42
C ILE A 127 10.18 -6.12 -1.37
N PRO A 128 9.28 -7.06 -1.04
CA PRO A 128 8.10 -7.36 -1.84
C PRO A 128 7.24 -6.13 -2.11
N VAL A 129 6.72 -6.02 -3.33
CA VAL A 129 5.77 -4.99 -3.75
C VAL A 129 4.46 -5.66 -4.12
N SER A 130 3.34 -5.13 -3.63
CA SER A 130 2.01 -5.61 -3.97
C SER A 130 1.05 -4.47 -4.30
N VAL A 131 -0.06 -4.78 -4.95
CA VAL A 131 -1.11 -3.83 -5.29
C VAL A 131 -2.41 -4.27 -4.61
N LYS A 132 -3.12 -3.33 -3.98
CA LYS A 132 -4.46 -3.56 -3.47
C LYS A 132 -5.45 -2.77 -4.30
N SER A 133 -6.18 -3.46 -5.16
CA SER A 133 -7.21 -2.90 -6.04
C SER A 133 -8.63 -3.22 -5.53
N ARG A 134 -9.62 -2.77 -6.29
CA ARG A 134 -10.99 -3.28 -6.33
C ARG A 134 -11.09 -4.34 -7.42
N ILE A 135 -12.22 -5.06 -7.46
CA ILE A 135 -12.55 -5.98 -8.55
C ILE A 135 -13.20 -5.25 -9.76
N GLY A 136 -13.48 -3.96 -9.60
CA GLY A 136 -14.02 -3.07 -10.63
C GLY A 136 -14.33 -1.68 -10.07
N ILE A 137 -14.49 -0.71 -10.95
CA ILE A 137 -14.90 0.68 -10.64
C ILE A 137 -15.81 1.20 -11.74
N ASP A 138 -16.79 2.03 -11.38
CA ASP A 138 -17.73 2.66 -12.31
C ASP A 138 -18.33 1.63 -13.29
N ASP A 139 -18.01 1.77 -14.58
CA ASP A 139 -18.41 0.91 -15.70
C ASP A 139 -17.45 -0.25 -15.99
N MET A 140 -16.35 -0.37 -15.22
CA MET A 140 -15.41 -1.48 -15.30
C MET A 140 -15.85 -2.62 -14.38
N GLU A 141 -16.83 -3.43 -14.80
CA GLU A 141 -17.44 -4.49 -13.96
C GLU A 141 -17.23 -5.91 -14.52
N THR A 142 -16.56 -6.05 -15.68
CA THR A 142 -16.38 -7.35 -16.31
C THR A 142 -15.14 -8.07 -15.81
N TYR A 143 -15.20 -9.41 -15.85
CA TYR A 143 -14.05 -10.25 -15.54
C TYR A 143 -12.86 -9.98 -16.45
N ASP A 144 -13.12 -9.74 -17.74
CA ASP A 144 -12.09 -9.48 -18.73
C ASP A 144 -11.31 -8.20 -18.40
N GLN A 145 -12.01 -7.12 -18.00
CA GLN A 145 -11.38 -5.87 -17.56
C GLN A 145 -10.54 -6.06 -16.30
N LEU A 146 -11.00 -6.89 -15.36
CA LEU A 146 -10.20 -7.22 -14.18
C LEU A 146 -8.95 -8.05 -14.56
N SER A 147 -9.12 -9.01 -15.47
CA SER A 147 -8.02 -9.86 -15.96
C SER A 147 -6.96 -9.06 -16.71
N ASP A 148 -7.38 -8.06 -17.47
CA ASP A 148 -6.47 -7.15 -18.20
C ASP A 148 -5.70 -6.23 -17.25
N PHE A 149 -6.28 -5.92 -16.08
CA PHE A 149 -5.63 -5.10 -15.06
C PHE A 149 -4.60 -5.89 -14.24
N VAL A 150 -4.80 -7.18 -14.02
CA VAL A 150 -3.96 -8.04 -13.14
C VAL A 150 -2.80 -8.67 -13.90
#